data_468b18b6765aaae8e43c97a927e1f128
#
_entry.id   468b18b6765aaae8e43c97a927e1f128
#
_cell.length_a   1.000
_cell.length_b   1.000
_cell.length_c   1.000
_cell.angle_alpha   90.00
_cell.angle_beta   90.00
_cell.angle_gamma   90.00
#
_symmetry.space_group_name_H-M   'P 1'
#
loop_
_entity.id
_entity.type
_entity.pdbx_description
1 polymer ?
#
loop_
_entity_poly.entity_id
_entity_poly.type
_entity_poly.pdbx_seq_one_letter_code
_entity_poly.pdbx_strand_id
1 'polypeptide(L)'
;MSKHSLALLDSNVAVYALVKDYPTKHIHKKCLKLLERGLKGEINLILCLTPIMIVETFSALVKLLGFIEAEYRVSSLLSSKRLAFLTVSRSSSESAVHWANESEVPVNDAMMASVAVEHSAIVYTADENHFRRLKKYGLTFKNPIK
;
A
#
# COMPACT_ATOMS: atom_id res chain seq x y z
N MET A 1 17.29 -3.08 -21.06
CA MET A 1 17.07 -3.73 -19.76
C MET A 1 15.80 -3.19 -19.15
N SER A 2 14.85 -4.06 -18.89
CA SER A 2 13.64 -3.64 -18.20
C SER A 2 13.94 -3.43 -16.71
N LYS A 3 13.54 -2.28 -16.19
CA LYS A 3 13.61 -2.02 -14.75
C LYS A 3 12.25 -2.31 -14.15
N HIS A 4 12.26 -3.01 -13.03
CA HIS A 4 11.03 -3.17 -12.25
C HIS A 4 10.67 -1.85 -11.58
N SER A 5 9.40 -1.48 -11.63
CA SER A 5 8.89 -0.36 -10.86
C SER A 5 8.49 -0.84 -9.47
N LEU A 6 8.75 -0.02 -8.46
CA LEU A 6 8.32 -0.31 -7.10
C LEU A 6 6.88 0.14 -6.91
N ALA A 7 6.03 -0.76 -6.45
CA ALA A 7 4.61 -0.50 -6.21
C ALA A 7 4.34 -0.61 -4.71
N LEU A 8 4.22 0.53 -4.04
CA LEU A 8 3.93 0.58 -2.62
C LEU A 8 2.43 0.46 -2.41
N LEU A 9 2.00 -0.60 -1.74
CA LEU A 9 0.58 -0.87 -1.52
C LEU A 9 0.06 -0.08 -0.32
N ASP A 10 -1.05 0.63 -0.53
CA ASP A 10 -1.82 1.20 0.57
C ASP A 10 -2.59 0.07 1.27
N SER A 11 -2.89 0.25 2.55
CA SER A 11 -3.56 -0.77 3.35
C SER A 11 -4.91 -1.18 2.77
N ASN A 12 -5.68 -0.26 2.19
CA ASN A 12 -6.98 -0.59 1.61
C ASN A 12 -6.85 -1.61 0.46
N VAL A 13 -5.83 -1.50 -0.38
CA VAL A 13 -5.59 -2.45 -1.47
C VAL A 13 -5.29 -3.84 -0.91
N ALA A 14 -4.46 -3.92 0.13
CA ALA A 14 -4.14 -5.19 0.78
C ALA A 14 -5.37 -5.82 1.44
N VAL A 15 -6.16 -5.03 2.16
CA VAL A 15 -7.39 -5.51 2.81
C VAL A 15 -8.37 -6.05 1.77
N TYR A 16 -8.60 -5.31 0.69
CA TYR A 16 -9.52 -5.75 -0.36
C TYR A 16 -9.01 -7.00 -1.09
N ALA A 17 -7.70 -7.15 -1.23
CA ALA A 17 -7.12 -8.36 -1.82
C ALA A 17 -7.25 -9.57 -0.89
N LEU A 18 -7.17 -9.37 0.42
CA LEU A 18 -7.13 -10.43 1.41
C LEU A 18 -8.50 -10.86 1.96
N VAL A 19 -9.56 -10.08 1.69
CA VAL A 19 -10.92 -10.39 2.17
C VAL A 19 -11.84 -10.63 0.99
N LYS A 20 -12.32 -11.85 0.86
CA LYS A 20 -13.15 -12.28 -0.27
C LYS A 20 -14.40 -11.40 -0.39
N ASP A 21 -14.64 -10.93 -1.60
CA ASP A 21 -15.83 -10.14 -1.97
C ASP A 21 -16.04 -8.84 -1.18
N TYR A 22 -14.96 -8.29 -0.59
CA TYR A 22 -15.00 -7.10 0.22
C TYR A 22 -14.24 -5.93 -0.42
N PRO A 23 -14.77 -4.71 -0.46
CA PRO A 23 -16.12 -4.30 -0.08
C PRO A 23 -17.17 -4.75 -1.09
N THR A 24 -16.76 -5.10 -2.30
CA THR A 24 -17.57 -5.72 -3.34
C THR A 24 -16.74 -6.79 -4.03
N LYS A 25 -17.41 -7.70 -4.74
CA LYS A 25 -16.75 -8.74 -5.51
C LYS A 25 -15.80 -8.17 -6.56
N HIS A 26 -16.22 -7.10 -7.25
CA HIS A 26 -15.41 -6.44 -8.28
C HIS A 26 -14.12 -5.85 -7.71
N ILE A 27 -14.23 -5.12 -6.61
CA ILE A 27 -13.08 -4.47 -5.96
C ILE A 27 -12.10 -5.51 -5.45
N HIS A 28 -12.61 -6.53 -4.76
CA HIS A 28 -11.78 -7.64 -4.27
C HIS A 28 -10.99 -8.28 -5.41
N LYS A 29 -11.66 -8.63 -6.52
CA LYS A 29 -10.99 -9.28 -7.65
C LYS A 29 -9.90 -8.42 -8.27
N LYS A 30 -10.11 -7.12 -8.40
CA LYS A 30 -9.12 -6.21 -8.96
C LYS A 30 -7.87 -6.13 -8.08
N CYS A 31 -8.06 -5.98 -6.77
CA CYS A 31 -6.94 -5.90 -5.83
C CYS A 31 -6.21 -7.23 -5.71
N LEU A 32 -6.94 -8.35 -5.66
CA LEU A 32 -6.35 -9.68 -5.60
C LEU A 32 -5.52 -9.97 -6.86
N LYS A 33 -6.00 -9.58 -8.03
CA LYS A 33 -5.28 -9.77 -9.29
C LYS A 33 -3.96 -9.01 -9.29
N LEU A 34 -3.94 -7.77 -8.81
CA LEU A 34 -2.70 -7.00 -8.68
C LEU A 34 -1.72 -7.72 -7.75
N LEU A 35 -2.19 -8.15 -6.59
CA LEU A 35 -1.37 -8.84 -5.60
C LEU A 35 -0.79 -10.14 -6.16
N GLU A 36 -1.62 -11.00 -6.73
CA GLU A 36 -1.19 -12.29 -7.29
C GLU A 36 -0.19 -12.12 -8.44
N ARG A 37 -0.47 -11.23 -9.37
CA ARG A 37 0.41 -11.00 -10.52
C ARG A 37 1.75 -10.42 -10.07
N GLY A 38 1.73 -9.50 -9.11
CA GLY A 38 2.95 -8.92 -8.56
C GLY A 38 3.80 -9.97 -7.85
N LEU A 39 3.17 -10.80 -6.99
CA LEU A 39 3.88 -11.83 -6.23
C LEU A 39 4.41 -12.96 -7.12
N LYS A 40 3.75 -13.26 -8.22
CA LYS A 40 4.21 -14.26 -9.18
C LYS A 40 5.24 -13.73 -10.18
N GLY A 41 5.46 -12.42 -10.19
CA GLY A 41 6.37 -11.79 -11.15
C GLY A 41 5.83 -11.75 -12.58
N GLU A 42 4.52 -11.80 -12.75
CA GLU A 42 3.88 -11.77 -14.07
C GLU A 42 3.81 -10.36 -14.66
N ILE A 43 4.00 -9.35 -13.83
CA ILE A 43 4.04 -7.95 -14.24
C ILE A 43 5.36 -7.32 -13.83
N ASN A 44 5.72 -6.23 -14.46
CA ASN A 44 7.00 -5.57 -14.23
C ASN A 44 6.96 -4.66 -12.99
N LEU A 45 6.40 -5.18 -11.89
CA LEU A 45 6.28 -4.50 -10.61
C LEU A 45 6.88 -5.34 -9.50
N ILE A 46 7.50 -4.67 -8.54
CA ILE A 46 7.87 -5.26 -7.26
C ILE A 46 6.95 -4.65 -6.23
N LEU A 47 6.11 -5.48 -5.62
CA LEU A 47 5.20 -5.02 -4.58
C LEU A 47 5.97 -4.73 -3.31
N CYS A 48 5.69 -3.59 -2.70
CA CYS A 48 6.38 -3.11 -1.51
C CYS A 48 5.40 -2.83 -0.38
N LEU A 49 5.85 -3.06 0.84
CA LEU A 49 5.10 -2.75 2.06
C LEU A 49 5.93 -1.84 2.96
N THR A 50 5.24 -1.11 3.81
CA THR A 50 5.86 -0.35 4.90
C THR A 50 5.33 -0.86 6.24
N PRO A 51 6.03 -0.63 7.36
CA PRO A 51 5.51 -0.99 8.67
C PRO A 51 4.14 -0.40 8.98
N ILE A 52 3.90 0.83 8.59
CA ILE A 52 2.60 1.50 8.80
C ILE A 52 1.48 0.78 8.08
N MET A 53 1.70 0.43 6.82
CA MET A 53 0.71 -0.30 6.01
C MET A 53 0.41 -1.67 6.63
N ILE A 54 1.42 -2.37 7.13
CA ILE A 54 1.23 -3.68 7.77
C ILE A 54 0.34 -3.54 9.02
N VAL A 55 0.63 -2.56 9.86
CA VAL A 55 -0.15 -2.31 11.07
C VAL A 55 -1.60 -1.96 10.73
N GLU A 56 -1.81 -1.07 9.78
CA GLU A 56 -3.16 -0.69 9.35
C GLU A 56 -3.93 -1.86 8.75
N THR A 57 -3.26 -2.66 7.92
CA THR A 57 -3.87 -3.84 7.30
C THR A 57 -4.29 -4.85 8.38
N PHE A 58 -3.40 -5.15 9.32
CA PHE A 58 -3.71 -6.07 10.41
C PHE A 58 -4.90 -5.57 11.23
N SER A 59 -4.89 -4.29 11.61
CA SER A 59 -5.99 -3.70 12.40
C SER A 59 -7.33 -3.80 11.68
N ALA A 60 -7.36 -3.54 10.39
CA ALA A 60 -8.58 -3.65 9.59
C ALA A 60 -9.06 -5.10 9.50
N LEU A 61 -8.14 -6.04 9.29
CA LEU A 61 -8.48 -7.46 9.20
C LEU A 61 -8.99 -8.01 10.53
N VAL A 62 -8.46 -7.54 11.66
CA VAL A 62 -8.98 -7.92 12.98
C VAL A 62 -10.45 -7.53 13.13
N LYS A 63 -10.80 -6.33 12.70
CA LYS A 63 -12.20 -5.86 12.76
C LYS A 63 -13.13 -6.70 11.87
N LEU A 64 -12.64 -7.15 10.73
CA LEU A 64 -13.44 -7.90 9.76
C LEU A 64 -13.49 -9.40 10.04
N LEU A 65 -12.38 -9.99 10.51
CA LEU A 65 -12.19 -11.43 10.54
C LEU A 65 -11.78 -11.98 11.92
N GLY A 66 -11.42 -11.11 12.87
CA GLY A 66 -10.87 -11.51 14.17
C GLY A 66 -9.36 -11.71 14.13
N PHE A 67 -8.74 -11.86 15.32
CA PHE A 67 -7.30 -11.91 15.49
C PHE A 67 -6.63 -13.09 14.78
N ILE A 68 -7.19 -14.29 14.94
CA ILE A 68 -6.57 -15.52 14.41
C ILE A 68 -6.47 -15.47 12.89
N GLU A 69 -7.57 -15.15 12.24
CA GLU A 69 -7.62 -15.10 10.78
C GLU A 69 -6.78 -13.94 10.24
N ALA A 70 -6.81 -12.79 10.93
CA ALA A 70 -6.00 -11.64 10.55
C ALA A 70 -4.50 -11.96 10.59
N GLU A 71 -4.03 -12.60 11.67
CA GLU A 71 -2.63 -13.00 11.79
C GLU A 71 -2.24 -13.97 10.68
N TYR A 72 -3.08 -14.95 10.41
CA TYR A 72 -2.81 -15.94 9.37
C TYR A 72 -2.62 -15.26 7.99
N ARG A 73 -3.52 -14.37 7.62
CA ARG A 73 -3.47 -13.72 6.30
C ARG A 73 -2.30 -12.76 6.16
N VAL A 74 -2.02 -11.97 7.19
CA VAL A 74 -0.87 -11.05 7.16
C VAL A 74 0.44 -11.84 7.14
N SER A 75 0.56 -12.89 7.96
CA SER A 75 1.76 -13.73 7.97
C SER A 75 1.99 -14.43 6.64
N SER A 76 0.92 -14.88 5.99
CA SER A 76 1.00 -15.48 4.67
C SER A 76 1.51 -14.49 3.62
N LEU A 77 1.00 -13.26 3.68
CA LEU A 77 1.48 -12.20 2.79
C LEU A 77 2.97 -11.92 3.02
N LEU A 78 3.36 -11.77 4.29
CA LEU A 78 4.74 -11.44 4.65
C LEU A 78 5.74 -12.56 4.32
N SER A 79 5.28 -13.78 4.13
CA SER A 79 6.16 -14.90 3.78
C SER A 79 6.57 -14.92 2.31
N SER A 80 6.00 -14.06 1.48
CA SER A 80 6.34 -14.03 0.05
C SER A 80 7.76 -13.51 -0.18
N LYS A 81 8.52 -14.25 -0.99
CA LYS A 81 9.92 -13.88 -1.31
C LYS A 81 10.04 -12.71 -2.28
N ARG A 82 9.00 -12.42 -3.05
CA ARG A 82 9.03 -11.33 -4.03
C ARG A 82 8.57 -9.99 -3.46
N LEU A 83 8.13 -9.99 -2.22
CA LEU A 83 7.66 -8.79 -1.54
C LEU A 83 8.85 -8.04 -0.98
N ALA A 84 8.91 -6.74 -1.23
CA ALA A 84 9.95 -5.87 -0.69
C ALA A 84 9.40 -5.03 0.45
N PHE A 85 10.30 -4.60 1.34
CA PHE A 85 9.96 -3.70 2.43
C PHE A 85 10.68 -2.39 2.22
N LEU A 86 9.95 -1.28 2.28
CA LEU A 86 10.53 0.05 2.23
C LEU A 86 10.63 0.60 3.64
N THR A 87 11.85 0.99 4.02
CA THR A 87 12.10 1.54 5.34
C THR A 87 11.57 2.96 5.46
N VAL A 88 11.17 3.33 6.67
CA VAL A 88 10.76 4.69 7.00
C VAL A 88 11.96 5.37 7.66
N SER A 89 12.54 6.35 6.96
CA SER A 89 13.68 7.09 7.47
C SER A 89 13.24 8.27 8.33
N ARG A 90 14.20 8.86 9.04
CA ARG A 90 13.94 10.12 9.76
C ARG A 90 13.50 11.20 8.78
N SER A 91 14.17 11.31 7.65
CA SER A 91 13.85 12.29 6.60
C SER A 91 12.42 12.13 6.08
N SER A 92 12.00 10.89 5.77
CA SER A 92 10.63 10.66 5.30
C SER A 92 9.61 10.96 6.40
N SER A 93 9.95 10.72 7.67
CA SER A 93 9.07 11.03 8.79
C SER A 93 8.89 12.54 8.97
N GLU A 94 9.97 13.31 8.85
CA GLU A 94 9.90 14.76 8.92
C GLU A 94 9.06 15.33 7.77
N SER A 95 9.30 14.84 6.56
CA SER A 95 8.52 15.24 5.39
C SER A 95 7.03 14.92 5.57
N ALA A 96 6.72 13.74 6.11
CA ALA A 96 5.34 13.31 6.32
C ALA A 96 4.58 14.26 7.24
N VAL A 97 5.19 14.67 8.35
CA VAL A 97 4.56 15.61 9.29
C VAL A 97 4.33 16.96 8.62
N HIS A 98 5.32 17.46 7.88
CA HIS A 98 5.20 18.72 7.17
C HIS A 98 4.10 18.67 6.09
N TRP A 99 4.09 17.61 5.27
CA TRP A 99 3.09 17.46 4.20
C TRP A 99 1.69 17.27 4.75
N ALA A 100 1.55 16.50 5.84
CA ALA A 100 0.25 16.31 6.50
C ALA A 100 -0.32 17.65 6.98
N ASN A 101 0.52 18.46 7.60
CA ASN A 101 0.11 19.77 8.10
C ASN A 101 -0.24 20.73 6.96
N GLU A 102 0.63 20.83 5.96
CA GLU A 102 0.45 21.75 4.84
C GLU A 102 -0.75 21.38 3.96
N SER A 103 -0.94 20.10 3.70
CA SER A 103 -1.99 19.61 2.79
C SER A 103 -3.26 19.16 3.52
N GLU A 104 -3.26 19.19 4.84
CA GLU A 104 -4.40 18.76 5.68
C GLU A 104 -4.87 17.34 5.33
N VAL A 105 -3.93 16.40 5.30
CA VAL A 105 -4.21 14.98 5.07
C VAL A 105 -3.78 14.18 6.29
N PRO A 106 -4.32 12.95 6.47
CA PRO A 106 -3.87 12.08 7.54
C PRO A 106 -2.36 11.83 7.46
N VAL A 107 -1.69 11.84 8.60
CA VAL A 107 -0.23 11.67 8.64
C VAL A 107 0.21 10.31 8.10
N ASN A 108 -0.61 9.27 8.28
CA ASN A 108 -0.30 7.95 7.73
C ASN A 108 -0.22 7.98 6.20
N ASP A 109 -1.14 8.67 5.53
CA ASP A 109 -1.12 8.82 4.08
C ASP A 109 0.08 9.66 3.63
N ALA A 110 0.39 10.73 4.37
CA ALA A 110 1.57 11.54 4.10
C ALA A 110 2.86 10.74 4.28
N MET A 111 2.90 9.84 5.26
CA MET A 111 4.06 8.94 5.47
C MET A 111 4.22 7.99 4.29
N MET A 112 3.13 7.37 3.85
CA MET A 112 3.17 6.51 2.66
C MET A 112 3.71 7.27 1.45
N ALA A 113 3.20 8.48 1.24
CA ALA A 113 3.65 9.34 0.13
C ALA A 113 5.13 9.69 0.25
N SER A 114 5.61 10.07 1.42
CA SER A 114 7.01 10.46 1.60
C SER A 114 7.97 9.29 1.40
N VAL A 115 7.60 8.11 1.88
CA VAL A 115 8.37 6.89 1.66
C VAL A 115 8.42 6.57 0.16
N ALA A 116 7.27 6.66 -0.51
CA ALA A 116 7.21 6.41 -1.95
C ALA A 116 8.08 7.37 -2.74
N VAL A 117 8.03 8.66 -2.43
CA VAL A 117 8.87 9.66 -3.11
C VAL A 117 10.34 9.38 -2.87
N GLU A 118 10.73 9.08 -1.64
CA GLU A 118 12.12 8.78 -1.29
C GLU A 118 12.68 7.59 -2.07
N HIS A 119 11.86 6.56 -2.28
CA HIS A 119 12.27 5.33 -2.98
C HIS A 119 11.89 5.31 -4.46
N SER A 120 11.34 6.39 -4.99
CA SER A 120 10.85 6.45 -6.38
C SER A 120 9.81 5.35 -6.67
N ALA A 121 8.95 5.06 -5.70
CA ALA A 121 7.89 4.07 -5.80
C ALA A 121 6.57 4.73 -6.21
N ILE A 122 5.69 3.93 -6.81
CA ILE A 122 4.32 4.34 -7.13
C ILE A 122 3.41 3.82 -6.02
N VAL A 123 2.58 4.68 -5.44
CA VAL A 123 1.58 4.25 -4.46
C VAL A 123 0.37 3.68 -5.20
N TYR A 124 -0.05 2.47 -4.80
CA TYR A 124 -1.30 1.87 -5.29
C TYR A 124 -2.35 1.99 -4.19
N THR A 125 -3.40 2.74 -4.45
CA THR A 125 -4.46 3.03 -3.48
C THR A 125 -5.82 2.97 -4.14
N ALA A 126 -6.82 2.48 -3.40
CA ALA A 126 -8.21 2.51 -3.83
C ALA A 126 -8.91 3.82 -3.44
N ASP A 127 -8.27 4.64 -2.60
CA ASP A 127 -8.77 5.95 -2.18
C ASP A 127 -7.80 7.03 -2.64
N GLU A 128 -8.19 7.77 -3.69
CA GLU A 128 -7.31 8.77 -4.30
C GLU A 128 -7.38 10.13 -3.62
N ASN A 129 -8.37 10.34 -2.77
CA ASN A 129 -8.71 11.69 -2.29
C ASN A 129 -7.53 12.39 -1.59
N HIS A 130 -6.90 11.74 -0.62
CA HIS A 130 -5.77 12.32 0.10
C HIS A 130 -4.50 12.37 -0.77
N PHE A 131 -4.28 11.34 -1.58
CA PHE A 131 -3.05 11.26 -2.39
C PHE A 131 -3.02 12.29 -3.52
N ARG A 132 -4.17 12.75 -4.02
CA ARG A 132 -4.21 13.85 -4.98
C ARG A 132 -3.57 15.11 -4.43
N ARG A 133 -3.82 15.41 -3.15
CA ARG A 133 -3.26 16.59 -2.48
C ARG A 133 -1.75 16.50 -2.27
N LEU A 134 -1.19 15.30 -2.38
CA LEU A 134 0.24 15.04 -2.16
C LEU A 134 1.03 14.99 -3.47
N LYS A 135 0.38 15.11 -4.62
CA LYS A 135 1.06 15.10 -5.94
C LYS A 135 2.08 16.21 -6.08
N LYS A 136 1.84 17.35 -5.48
CA LYS A 136 2.75 18.51 -5.55
C LYS A 136 4.14 18.23 -4.96
N TYR A 137 4.27 17.17 -4.15
CA TYR A 137 5.56 16.76 -3.57
C TYR A 137 6.30 15.72 -4.43
N GLY A 138 5.80 15.44 -5.62
CA GLY A 138 6.42 14.48 -6.53
C GLY A 138 5.85 13.07 -6.46
N LEU A 139 4.75 12.88 -5.74
CA LEU A 139 4.10 11.56 -5.62
C LEU A 139 3.44 11.14 -6.92
N THR A 140 3.66 9.88 -7.30
CA THR A 140 2.87 9.19 -8.33
C THR A 140 2.03 8.12 -7.66
N PHE A 141 0.74 8.07 -7.99
CA PHE A 141 -0.13 7.02 -7.49
C PHE A 141 -1.03 6.48 -8.58
N LYS A 142 -1.52 5.27 -8.38
CA LYS A 142 -2.45 4.58 -9.28
C LYS A 142 -3.54 3.90 -8.46
N ASN A 143 -4.73 3.81 -9.06
CA ASN A 143 -5.85 3.11 -8.44
C ASN A 143 -6.07 1.78 -9.19
N PRO A 144 -5.91 0.62 -8.54
CA PRO A 144 -6.02 -0.68 -9.20
C PRO A 144 -7.45 -1.03 -9.61
N ILE A 145 -8.44 -0.28 -9.10
CA ILE A 145 -9.86 -0.53 -9.40
C ILE A 145 -10.30 0.17 -10.69
N LYS A 146 -9.61 1.21 -11.08
CA LYS A 146 -9.91 1.97 -12.29
C LYS A 146 -9.17 1.48 -13.52
#